data_e8ccfeb312afd163144e341f65106a1b
#
_entry.id   e8ccfeb312afd163144e341f65106a1b
#
_cell.length_a   1.000
_cell.length_b   1.000
_cell.length_c   1.000
_cell.angle_alpha   90.00
_cell.angle_beta   90.00
_cell.angle_gamma   90.00
#
_symmetry.space_group_name_H-M   'P 1'
#
loop_
_entity.id
_entity.type
_entity.pdbx_description
1 polymer ?
#
loop_
_entity_poly.entity_id
_entity_poly.type
_entity_poly.pdbx_seq_one_letter_code
_entity_poly.pdbx_strand_id
1 'polypeptide(L)'
;MEPETPTAPIQSASFSTVKDFEACPYRVYLAKVEQVPPPEIGDDPKHPLVRGDRVHKEAEAYIRGEGSLTKDLRKFSGRLEHLAERYAEGFVEVEEKWGFTTDWQPCDWKSAAIRMIADAVEHYDPETKALHVIDWKGLALDTPVPTPTGWTTMGELAVGDTLFDDQGAPCTVTAKSDVHHRRCFRVTFDDTSSVICDDVHKWVTNQGVIETADIYDRLSESRTPGFYVPLTAPLQTEASELPIEPYLLGVWLGDGKHTSGEICKPDPELWDELERLGHVFGEDYSRDAVGASTRARSSTIYGLRTQLRQNELLGNKRIPECYLRASYEQRLALVQGLMDTDGNVNTVRKQAVFTTTDKGLSDQMFELLVSLGQRPLQSATKQRGFGKTVTAYPISFRPVGGFQPFRLPRKRDRIDPNRSVHWRWTARRIQNVEEIDTVPTQCIQVDSPNHTFLCTQWMIPTHNTGKSFNKEVEHTQQRQLYAIGAFMRYPEIQFIESVHAYLDEGKEKTSQYTRANLPHLLPNWDRRLRNLLGAMTFPPKANRGNCRFCDFGLNVGTGACPYAVPYE
;
A
#
# COMPACT_ATOMS: atom_id res chain seq x y z
N MET A 1 -54.33 6.15 -36.48
CA MET A 1 -53.67 5.34 -35.43
C MET A 1 -52.20 5.62 -35.57
N GLU A 2 -51.68 6.44 -34.70
CA GLU A 2 -50.21 6.57 -34.57
C GLU A 2 -49.67 5.20 -34.14
N PRO A 3 -48.56 4.73 -34.67
CA PRO A 3 -47.95 3.49 -34.22
C PRO A 3 -47.54 3.65 -32.76
N GLU A 4 -48.07 2.82 -31.86
CA GLU A 4 -47.63 2.75 -30.47
C GLU A 4 -46.12 2.50 -30.46
N THR A 5 -45.37 3.41 -29.84
CA THR A 5 -43.94 3.25 -29.65
C THR A 5 -43.73 2.01 -28.79
N PRO A 6 -42.96 1.00 -29.24
CA PRO A 6 -42.79 -0.22 -28.46
C PRO A 6 -42.18 0.11 -27.10
N THR A 7 -42.85 -0.31 -26.04
CA THR A 7 -42.41 -0.10 -24.65
C THR A 7 -41.16 -0.95 -24.39
N ALA A 8 -40.12 -0.36 -23.81
CA ALA A 8 -38.89 -1.11 -23.46
C ALA A 8 -39.24 -2.27 -22.51
N PRO A 9 -38.67 -3.46 -22.71
CA PRO A 9 -39.07 -4.65 -21.97
C PRO A 9 -38.64 -4.63 -20.48
N ILE A 10 -37.66 -3.79 -20.10
CA ILE A 10 -37.21 -3.66 -18.71
C ILE A 10 -37.92 -2.46 -18.06
N GLN A 11 -38.79 -2.73 -17.10
CA GLN A 11 -39.62 -1.71 -16.45
C GLN A 11 -38.99 -1.15 -15.16
N SER A 12 -38.05 -1.88 -14.54
CA SER A 12 -37.38 -1.44 -13.32
C SER A 12 -35.95 -1.92 -13.23
N ALA A 13 -35.09 -1.10 -12.61
CA ALA A 13 -33.68 -1.33 -12.44
C ALA A 13 -33.28 -1.18 -10.99
N SER A 14 -32.36 -2.04 -10.56
CA SER A 14 -31.61 -1.93 -9.29
C SER A 14 -30.10 -1.88 -9.59
N PHE A 15 -29.27 -1.66 -8.57
CA PHE A 15 -27.82 -1.72 -8.71
C PHE A 15 -27.36 -3.02 -9.38
N SER A 16 -27.83 -4.18 -8.90
CA SER A 16 -27.46 -5.48 -9.44
C SER A 16 -27.88 -5.64 -10.90
N THR A 17 -29.07 -5.14 -11.27
CA THR A 17 -29.58 -5.21 -12.67
C THR A 17 -28.70 -4.37 -13.60
N VAL A 18 -28.27 -3.17 -13.19
CA VAL A 18 -27.34 -2.32 -13.99
C VAL A 18 -26.01 -3.02 -14.17
N LYS A 19 -25.44 -3.56 -13.11
CA LYS A 19 -24.18 -4.30 -13.15
C LYS A 19 -24.24 -5.50 -14.09
N ASP A 20 -25.27 -6.32 -13.98
CA ASP A 20 -25.48 -7.49 -14.82
C ASP A 20 -25.63 -7.11 -16.30
N PHE A 21 -26.33 -6.02 -16.59
CA PHE A 21 -26.51 -5.50 -17.96
C PHE A 21 -25.17 -5.01 -18.54
N GLU A 22 -24.36 -4.31 -17.78
CA GLU A 22 -23.04 -3.83 -18.22
C GLU A 22 -22.05 -4.99 -18.46
N ALA A 23 -22.12 -6.02 -17.61
CA ALA A 23 -21.33 -7.23 -17.77
C ALA A 23 -21.77 -8.03 -19.01
N CYS A 24 -23.08 -8.30 -19.16
CA CYS A 24 -23.65 -9.01 -20.29
C CYS A 24 -25.14 -8.69 -20.44
N PRO A 25 -25.56 -7.83 -21.41
CA PRO A 25 -26.98 -7.52 -21.63
C PRO A 25 -27.84 -8.76 -21.78
N TYR A 26 -27.35 -9.81 -22.44
CA TYR A 26 -28.13 -11.04 -22.67
C TYR A 26 -28.45 -11.80 -21.36
N ARG A 27 -27.62 -11.68 -20.32
CA ARG A 27 -27.92 -12.20 -18.98
C ARG A 27 -29.18 -11.57 -18.40
N VAL A 28 -29.31 -10.24 -18.53
CA VAL A 28 -30.50 -9.52 -18.06
C VAL A 28 -31.71 -9.85 -18.90
N TYR A 29 -31.55 -10.05 -20.21
CA TYR A 29 -32.61 -10.52 -21.09
C TYR A 29 -33.17 -11.87 -20.62
N LEU A 30 -32.32 -12.87 -20.38
CA LEU A 30 -32.76 -14.17 -19.87
C LEU A 30 -33.46 -14.05 -18.52
N ALA A 31 -32.94 -13.23 -17.61
CA ALA A 31 -33.50 -13.09 -16.27
C ALA A 31 -34.82 -12.30 -16.22
N LYS A 32 -34.96 -11.22 -16.99
CA LYS A 32 -36.03 -10.23 -16.82
C LYS A 32 -37.06 -10.25 -17.94
N VAL A 33 -36.70 -10.65 -19.16
CA VAL A 33 -37.58 -10.70 -20.33
C VAL A 33 -38.05 -12.13 -20.57
N GLU A 34 -37.14 -13.08 -20.73
CA GLU A 34 -37.45 -14.50 -20.88
C GLU A 34 -37.87 -15.19 -19.58
N GLN A 35 -37.57 -14.56 -18.42
CA GLN A 35 -37.86 -15.07 -17.08
C GLN A 35 -37.35 -16.50 -16.84
N VAL A 36 -36.20 -16.82 -17.42
CA VAL A 36 -35.53 -18.11 -17.18
C VAL A 36 -35.19 -18.20 -15.69
N PRO A 37 -35.63 -19.25 -14.99
CA PRO A 37 -35.31 -19.40 -13.57
C PRO A 37 -33.80 -19.57 -13.37
N PRO A 38 -33.20 -18.94 -12.34
CA PRO A 38 -31.82 -19.21 -11.96
C PRO A 38 -31.67 -20.67 -11.48
N PRO A 39 -30.45 -21.19 -11.37
CA PRO A 39 -30.23 -22.51 -10.79
C PRO A 39 -30.79 -22.59 -9.38
N GLU A 40 -31.41 -23.71 -9.03
CA GLU A 40 -31.91 -23.95 -7.67
C GLU A 40 -30.73 -24.00 -6.70
N ILE A 41 -30.69 -23.02 -5.81
CA ILE A 41 -29.77 -23.00 -4.69
C ILE A 41 -30.47 -23.77 -3.57
N GLY A 42 -30.01 -24.99 -3.29
CA GLY A 42 -30.56 -25.79 -2.17
C GLY A 42 -30.37 -25.06 -0.83
N ASP A 43 -31.07 -25.53 0.21
CA ASP A 43 -31.02 -24.98 1.58
C ASP A 43 -29.69 -25.27 2.33
N ASP A 44 -28.57 -25.38 1.63
CA ASP A 44 -27.26 -25.57 2.26
C ASP A 44 -26.86 -24.32 3.06
N PRO A 45 -26.85 -24.38 4.39
CA PRO A 45 -26.56 -23.23 5.25
C PRO A 45 -25.11 -22.73 5.10
N LYS A 46 -24.25 -23.47 4.41
CA LYS A 46 -22.87 -23.09 4.10
C LYS A 46 -22.74 -22.39 2.74
N HIS A 47 -23.78 -22.48 1.90
CA HIS A 47 -23.76 -21.79 0.61
C HIS A 47 -23.70 -20.25 0.83
N PRO A 48 -22.79 -19.51 0.20
CA PRO A 48 -22.57 -18.09 0.50
C PRO A 48 -23.83 -17.21 0.40
N LEU A 49 -24.71 -17.46 -0.58
CA LEU A 49 -25.95 -16.70 -0.75
C LEU A 49 -26.97 -17.03 0.33
N VAL A 50 -27.15 -18.31 0.70
CA VAL A 50 -28.07 -18.75 1.77
C VAL A 50 -27.62 -18.21 3.12
N ARG A 51 -26.30 -18.28 3.37
CA ARG A 51 -25.70 -17.74 4.59
C ARG A 51 -25.83 -16.22 4.65
N GLY A 52 -25.56 -15.49 3.55
CA GLY A 52 -25.70 -14.04 3.50
C GLY A 52 -27.11 -13.58 3.84
N ASP A 53 -28.14 -14.14 3.15
CA ASP A 53 -29.56 -13.81 3.40
C ASP A 53 -29.96 -14.09 4.86
N ARG A 54 -29.52 -15.21 5.43
CA ARG A 54 -29.76 -15.54 6.84
C ARG A 54 -29.15 -14.50 7.79
N VAL A 55 -27.88 -14.12 7.57
CA VAL A 55 -27.16 -13.19 8.45
C VAL A 55 -27.78 -11.79 8.38
N HIS A 56 -28.21 -11.33 7.19
CA HIS A 56 -28.95 -10.07 7.05
C HIS A 56 -30.29 -10.11 7.83
N LYS A 57 -31.08 -11.17 7.71
CA LYS A 57 -32.34 -11.33 8.46
C LYS A 57 -32.13 -11.41 9.99
N GLU A 58 -31.06 -12.06 10.43
CA GLU A 58 -30.69 -12.11 11.85
C GLU A 58 -30.30 -10.71 12.37
N ALA A 59 -29.58 -9.92 11.58
CA ALA A 59 -29.21 -8.55 11.93
C ALA A 59 -30.45 -7.64 12.00
N GLU A 60 -31.33 -7.72 11.01
CA GLU A 60 -32.60 -7.00 10.99
C GLU A 60 -33.44 -7.32 12.24
N ALA A 61 -33.66 -8.62 12.53
CA ALA A 61 -34.44 -9.06 13.70
C ALA A 61 -33.82 -8.58 15.01
N TYR A 62 -32.47 -8.56 15.12
CA TYR A 62 -31.79 -8.04 16.28
C TYR A 62 -32.02 -6.53 16.47
N ILE A 63 -31.87 -5.73 15.40
CA ILE A 63 -32.09 -4.27 15.44
C ILE A 63 -33.54 -3.95 15.82
N ARG A 64 -34.51 -4.72 15.33
CA ARG A 64 -35.94 -4.56 15.70
C ARG A 64 -36.28 -5.01 17.13
N GLY A 65 -35.34 -5.64 17.83
CA GLY A 65 -35.59 -6.22 19.16
C GLY A 65 -36.34 -7.55 19.13
N GLU A 66 -36.48 -8.19 17.97
CA GLU A 66 -37.20 -9.44 17.74
C GLU A 66 -36.29 -10.68 17.77
N GLY A 67 -34.96 -10.48 17.81
CA GLY A 67 -33.93 -11.51 17.74
C GLY A 67 -32.87 -11.41 18.81
N SER A 68 -31.97 -12.40 18.85
CA SER A 68 -30.79 -12.40 19.73
C SER A 68 -29.51 -12.29 18.93
N LEU A 69 -28.44 -11.78 19.55
CA LEU A 69 -27.13 -11.66 18.92
C LEU A 69 -26.53 -13.05 18.62
N THR A 70 -26.57 -13.45 17.36
CA THR A 70 -26.07 -14.75 16.91
C THR A 70 -24.54 -14.78 16.85
N LYS A 71 -23.95 -15.98 16.67
CA LYS A 71 -22.48 -16.13 16.57
C LYS A 71 -21.89 -15.32 15.40
N ASP A 72 -22.60 -15.28 14.27
CA ASP A 72 -22.15 -14.59 13.06
C ASP A 72 -22.19 -13.06 13.25
N LEU A 73 -23.09 -12.53 14.08
CA LEU A 73 -23.26 -11.10 14.37
C LEU A 73 -22.39 -10.57 15.51
N ARG A 74 -21.79 -11.44 16.33
CA ARG A 74 -21.00 -11.01 17.52
C ARG A 74 -19.85 -10.08 17.21
N LYS A 75 -19.28 -10.15 16.01
CA LYS A 75 -18.21 -9.25 15.55
C LYS A 75 -18.68 -7.79 15.39
N PHE A 76 -19.99 -7.59 15.29
CA PHE A 76 -20.67 -6.30 15.15
C PHE A 76 -21.52 -5.92 16.34
N SER A 77 -21.37 -6.59 17.50
CA SER A 77 -22.27 -6.39 18.64
C SER A 77 -22.45 -4.92 18.99
N GLY A 78 -21.38 -4.15 19.17
CA GLY A 78 -21.46 -2.75 19.54
C GLY A 78 -22.21 -1.88 18.51
N ARG A 79 -22.03 -2.13 17.20
CA ARG A 79 -22.76 -1.40 16.14
C ARG A 79 -24.23 -1.79 16.11
N LEU A 80 -24.52 -3.07 16.23
CA LEU A 80 -25.90 -3.58 16.23
C LEU A 80 -26.67 -3.15 17.49
N GLU A 81 -26.01 -3.12 18.65
CA GLU A 81 -26.56 -2.59 19.91
C GLU A 81 -26.92 -1.10 19.74
N HIS A 82 -25.98 -0.29 19.20
CA HIS A 82 -26.24 1.12 18.91
C HIS A 82 -27.44 1.29 17.96
N LEU A 83 -27.48 0.55 16.84
CA LEU A 83 -28.58 0.64 15.89
C LEU A 83 -29.92 0.19 16.52
N ALA A 84 -29.91 -0.82 17.39
CA ALA A 84 -31.11 -1.28 18.09
C ALA A 84 -31.62 -0.24 19.11
N GLU A 85 -30.73 0.42 19.85
CA GLU A 85 -31.08 1.53 20.75
C GLU A 85 -31.70 2.68 19.95
N ARG A 86 -31.07 3.08 18.85
CA ARG A 86 -31.55 4.15 17.97
C ARG A 86 -32.84 3.79 17.23
N TYR A 87 -33.05 2.49 16.92
CA TYR A 87 -34.30 2.00 16.36
C TYR A 87 -35.44 2.16 17.38
N ALA A 88 -35.22 1.80 18.64
CA ALA A 88 -36.20 1.99 19.72
C ALA A 88 -36.55 3.46 19.96
N GLU A 89 -35.65 4.38 19.69
CA GLU A 89 -35.85 5.84 19.74
C GLU A 89 -36.54 6.40 18.48
N GLY A 90 -36.72 5.60 17.42
CA GLY A 90 -37.33 6.02 16.16
C GLY A 90 -36.40 6.76 15.20
N PHE A 91 -35.06 6.64 15.37
CA PHE A 91 -34.08 7.27 14.51
C PHE A 91 -33.43 6.29 13.50
N VAL A 92 -33.80 5.03 13.52
CA VAL A 92 -33.29 4.03 12.56
C VAL A 92 -34.48 3.39 11.84
N GLU A 93 -34.40 3.29 10.53
CA GLU A 93 -35.28 2.51 9.67
C GLU A 93 -34.52 1.28 9.15
N VAL A 94 -35.18 0.13 9.05
CA VAL A 94 -34.58 -1.16 8.63
C VAL A 94 -35.32 -1.69 7.41
N GLU A 95 -34.60 -2.22 6.41
CA GLU A 95 -35.16 -2.74 5.14
C GLU A 95 -35.97 -1.68 4.36
N GLU A 96 -35.48 -0.43 4.39
CA GLU A 96 -36.18 0.67 3.74
C GLU A 96 -36.16 0.57 2.22
N LYS A 97 -37.35 0.62 1.61
CA LYS A 97 -37.56 0.48 0.17
C LYS A 97 -37.73 1.83 -0.49
N TRP A 98 -36.74 2.27 -1.24
CA TRP A 98 -36.78 3.52 -1.99
C TRP A 98 -37.10 3.27 -3.46
N GLY A 99 -38.23 3.84 -3.91
CA GLY A 99 -38.68 3.85 -5.31
C GLY A 99 -38.53 5.25 -5.93
N PHE A 100 -38.04 5.32 -7.17
CA PHE A 100 -37.94 6.57 -7.92
C PHE A 100 -38.43 6.39 -9.36
N THR A 101 -38.96 7.47 -9.92
CA THR A 101 -39.24 7.58 -11.34
C THR A 101 -37.95 7.65 -12.16
N THR A 102 -38.03 7.61 -13.49
CA THR A 102 -36.87 7.85 -14.38
C THR A 102 -36.23 9.23 -14.22
N ASP A 103 -36.97 10.19 -13.65
CA ASP A 103 -36.48 11.54 -13.36
C ASP A 103 -36.10 11.74 -11.87
N TRP A 104 -35.87 10.62 -11.19
CA TRP A 104 -35.39 10.58 -9.78
C TRP A 104 -36.37 11.18 -8.77
N GLN A 105 -37.67 11.27 -9.10
CA GLN A 105 -38.67 11.68 -8.13
C GLN A 105 -39.09 10.48 -7.28
N PRO A 106 -39.12 10.60 -5.95
CA PRO A 106 -39.61 9.56 -5.06
C PRO A 106 -41.03 9.12 -5.46
N CYS A 107 -41.28 7.81 -5.53
CA CYS A 107 -42.57 7.25 -5.88
C CYS A 107 -42.80 5.91 -5.16
N ASP A 108 -44.02 5.37 -5.30
CA ASP A 108 -44.37 4.06 -4.75
C ASP A 108 -43.49 2.95 -5.36
N TRP A 109 -43.09 1.98 -4.53
CA TRP A 109 -42.25 0.86 -4.92
C TRP A 109 -42.74 0.08 -6.12
N LYS A 110 -44.07 -0.11 -6.25
CA LYS A 110 -44.63 -0.90 -7.34
C LYS A 110 -44.51 -0.21 -8.69
N SER A 111 -44.61 1.11 -8.73
CA SER A 111 -44.50 1.93 -9.93
C SER A 111 -43.07 2.41 -10.22
N ALA A 112 -42.11 2.12 -9.33
CA ALA A 112 -40.75 2.64 -9.42
C ALA A 112 -39.97 2.04 -10.59
N ALA A 113 -39.36 2.92 -11.39
CA ALA A 113 -38.40 2.58 -12.43
C ALA A 113 -37.00 2.32 -11.84
N ILE A 114 -36.65 2.99 -10.75
CA ILE A 114 -35.37 2.79 -10.02
C ILE A 114 -35.72 2.32 -8.62
N ARG A 115 -35.10 1.21 -8.19
CA ARG A 115 -35.39 0.54 -6.92
C ARG A 115 -34.13 0.31 -6.10
N MET A 116 -34.17 0.70 -4.84
CA MET A 116 -33.11 0.48 -3.87
C MET A 116 -33.69 -0.03 -2.55
N ILE A 117 -32.98 -0.91 -1.86
CA ILE A 117 -33.31 -1.37 -0.51
C ILE A 117 -32.10 -1.07 0.34
N ALA A 118 -32.28 -0.27 1.39
CA ALA A 118 -31.24 0.01 2.38
C ALA A 118 -31.46 -0.89 3.59
N ASP A 119 -30.45 -1.67 3.97
CA ASP A 119 -30.54 -2.60 5.10
C ASP A 119 -30.84 -1.89 6.42
N ALA A 120 -30.19 -0.73 6.66
CA ALA A 120 -30.50 0.18 7.75
C ALA A 120 -30.20 1.63 7.35
N VAL A 121 -31.06 2.55 7.76
CA VAL A 121 -30.91 4.00 7.58
C VAL A 121 -30.98 4.65 8.95
N GLU A 122 -29.88 5.23 9.41
CA GLU A 122 -29.83 5.98 10.66
C GLU A 122 -29.98 7.47 10.38
N HIS A 123 -31.07 8.08 10.87
CA HIS A 123 -31.28 9.51 10.88
C HIS A 123 -30.52 10.15 12.02
N TYR A 124 -29.43 10.83 11.69
CA TYR A 124 -28.57 11.48 12.67
C TYR A 124 -29.18 12.83 13.09
N ASP A 125 -28.66 13.39 14.21
CA ASP A 125 -29.10 14.59 14.91
C ASP A 125 -29.74 15.66 13.99
N PRO A 126 -30.94 16.18 14.31
CA PRO A 126 -31.63 17.22 13.55
C PRO A 126 -30.82 18.51 13.33
N GLU A 127 -29.84 18.79 14.17
CA GLU A 127 -29.00 19.99 14.06
C GLU A 127 -27.86 19.82 13.06
N THR A 128 -27.24 18.64 12.94
CA THR A 128 -26.09 18.39 12.06
C THR A 128 -26.47 17.91 10.66
N LYS A 129 -27.68 17.38 10.46
CA LYS A 129 -28.18 16.83 9.18
C LYS A 129 -27.21 15.85 8.52
N ALA A 130 -26.55 15.01 9.33
CA ALA A 130 -25.51 14.07 8.93
C ALA A 130 -25.97 12.62 9.09
N LEU A 131 -25.47 11.76 8.22
CA LEU A 131 -25.65 10.31 8.24
C LEU A 131 -24.28 9.64 8.31
N HIS A 132 -24.02 8.74 9.24
CA HIS A 132 -22.69 8.15 9.47
C HIS A 132 -22.54 6.73 8.95
N VAL A 133 -21.32 6.45 8.46
CA VAL A 133 -20.88 5.12 8.04
C VAL A 133 -19.37 5.02 7.98
N ILE A 134 -18.72 4.10 8.68
CA ILE A 134 -17.27 4.09 8.94
C ILE A 134 -16.55 2.83 8.43
N ASP A 135 -15.39 2.97 7.74
CA ASP A 135 -14.37 1.92 7.54
C ASP A 135 -12.95 2.50 7.54
N TRP A 136 -12.03 1.88 8.28
CA TRP A 136 -10.65 2.35 8.42
C TRP A 136 -9.62 1.22 8.48
N LYS A 137 -8.39 1.49 7.94
CA LYS A 137 -7.20 0.62 7.95
C LYS A 137 -6.01 1.48 8.32
N GLY A 138 -5.03 0.99 9.08
CA GLY A 138 -3.94 1.86 9.44
C GLY A 138 -2.65 1.20 9.90
N LEU A 139 -1.58 2.01 9.88
CA LEU A 139 -0.31 1.77 10.55
C LEU A 139 -0.28 2.49 11.89
N ALA A 140 0.56 2.00 12.83
CA ALA A 140 0.82 2.69 14.10
C ALA A 140 1.32 4.13 13.86
N LEU A 141 0.91 5.06 14.71
CA LEU A 141 1.17 6.51 14.52
C LEU A 141 2.67 6.86 14.51
N ASP A 142 3.49 6.12 15.24
CA ASP A 142 4.94 6.29 15.34
C ASP A 142 5.71 5.61 14.20
N THR A 143 5.02 4.98 13.24
CA THR A 143 5.67 4.35 12.09
C THR A 143 6.40 5.42 11.25
N PRO A 144 7.75 5.32 11.09
CA PRO A 144 8.50 6.26 10.28
C PRO A 144 8.13 6.16 8.81
N VAL A 145 8.02 7.31 8.14
CA VAL A 145 7.71 7.42 6.71
C VAL A 145 8.78 8.28 6.02
N PRO A 146 9.44 7.77 4.96
CA PRO A 146 10.45 8.54 4.23
C PRO A 146 9.79 9.59 3.33
N THR A 147 10.37 10.81 3.34
CA THR A 147 9.94 11.95 2.51
C THR A 147 11.12 12.47 1.69
N PRO A 148 10.89 13.29 0.66
CA PRO A 148 11.96 13.96 -0.09
C PRO A 148 12.85 14.87 0.78
N THR A 149 12.37 15.32 1.93
CA THR A 149 13.09 16.22 2.83
C THR A 149 13.65 15.54 4.08
N GLY A 150 13.45 14.21 4.23
CA GLY A 150 13.94 13.47 5.40
C GLY A 150 12.96 12.41 5.87
N TRP A 151 12.60 12.45 7.14
CA TRP A 151 11.69 11.52 7.79
C TRP A 151 10.55 12.24 8.51
N THR A 152 9.38 11.62 8.50
CA THR A 152 8.23 11.98 9.32
C THR A 152 7.64 10.71 9.95
N THR A 153 6.53 10.81 10.67
CA THR A 153 5.80 9.66 11.19
C THR A 153 4.39 9.61 10.61
N MET A 154 3.75 8.44 10.63
CA MET A 154 2.38 8.26 10.16
C MET A 154 1.42 9.27 10.80
N GLY A 155 1.57 9.52 12.10
CA GLY A 155 0.72 10.45 12.84
C GLY A 155 0.91 11.93 12.46
N GLU A 156 2.12 12.31 12.00
CA GLU A 156 2.46 13.71 11.63
C GLU A 156 2.13 14.06 10.19
N LEU A 157 1.92 13.06 9.31
CA LEU A 157 1.56 13.30 7.91
C LEU A 157 0.30 14.15 7.77
N ALA A 158 0.27 14.99 6.75
CA ALA A 158 -0.87 15.80 6.36
C ALA A 158 -1.23 15.57 4.87
N VAL A 159 -2.46 15.90 4.50
CA VAL A 159 -2.87 15.92 3.09
C VAL A 159 -2.05 16.98 2.35
N GLY A 160 -1.47 16.59 1.22
CA GLY A 160 -0.55 17.41 0.43
C GLY A 160 0.93 17.09 0.64
N ASP A 161 1.29 16.30 1.68
CA ASP A 161 2.67 15.87 1.88
C ASP A 161 3.12 14.93 0.77
N THR A 162 4.41 15.02 0.42
CA THR A 162 5.04 14.18 -0.59
C THR A 162 5.79 13.03 0.06
N LEU A 163 5.51 11.80 -0.40
CA LEU A 163 6.13 10.54 0.01
C LEU A 163 6.79 9.85 -1.19
N PHE A 164 7.20 8.60 -1.02
CA PHE A 164 7.68 7.74 -2.09
C PHE A 164 6.83 6.47 -2.19
N ASP A 165 6.54 6.03 -3.41
CA ASP A 165 5.89 4.77 -3.72
C ASP A 165 6.88 3.59 -3.85
N ASP A 166 6.38 2.39 -4.16
CA ASP A 166 7.18 1.18 -4.35
C ASP A 166 8.15 1.23 -5.53
N GLN A 167 7.90 2.14 -6.51
CA GLN A 167 8.82 2.41 -7.61
C GLN A 167 9.86 3.48 -7.26
N GLY A 168 9.86 3.95 -6.01
CA GLY A 168 10.70 5.05 -5.55
C GLY A 168 10.29 6.40 -6.10
N ALA A 169 9.18 6.51 -6.81
CA ALA A 169 8.68 7.76 -7.37
C ALA A 169 7.98 8.60 -6.30
N PRO A 170 8.07 9.94 -6.37
CA PRO A 170 7.30 10.81 -5.49
C PRO A 170 5.80 10.59 -5.68
N CYS A 171 5.06 10.54 -4.59
CA CYS A 171 3.59 10.49 -4.56
C CYS A 171 3.05 11.40 -3.45
N THR A 172 1.81 11.86 -3.60
CA THR A 172 1.20 12.84 -2.71
C THR A 172 0.14 12.20 -1.82
N VAL A 173 0.09 12.58 -0.56
CA VAL A 173 -1.00 12.21 0.36
C VAL A 173 -2.27 12.95 -0.07
N THR A 174 -3.28 12.21 -0.53
CA THR A 174 -4.57 12.75 -1.01
C THR A 174 -5.66 12.73 0.02
N ALA A 175 -5.56 11.85 1.02
CA ALA A 175 -6.47 11.78 2.17
C ALA A 175 -5.76 11.17 3.39
N LYS A 176 -6.28 11.48 4.57
CA LYS A 176 -5.81 10.95 5.86
C LYS A 176 -7.02 10.63 6.73
N SER A 177 -7.00 9.47 7.39
CA SER A 177 -8.08 9.06 8.28
C SER A 177 -7.98 9.70 9.67
N ASP A 178 -9.02 9.57 10.48
CA ASP A 178 -8.91 9.74 11.92
C ASP A 178 -8.05 8.64 12.54
N VAL A 179 -7.71 8.79 13.82
CA VAL A 179 -6.94 7.77 14.57
C VAL A 179 -7.89 6.66 15.03
N HIS A 180 -7.48 5.41 14.83
CA HIS A 180 -8.27 4.23 15.17
C HIS A 180 -7.59 3.39 16.24
N HIS A 181 -8.39 2.57 16.93
CA HIS A 181 -7.96 1.60 17.93
C HIS A 181 -8.54 0.23 17.56
N ARG A 182 -7.90 -0.44 16.61
CA ARG A 182 -8.29 -1.77 16.12
C ARG A 182 -7.36 -2.85 16.66
N ARG A 183 -7.69 -4.11 16.43
CA ARG A 183 -6.80 -5.24 16.65
C ARG A 183 -5.51 -5.05 15.89
N CYS A 184 -4.36 -5.10 16.56
CA CYS A 184 -3.06 -4.79 15.99
C CYS A 184 -2.15 -6.00 15.92
N PHE A 185 -1.27 -5.98 14.92
CA PHE A 185 -0.30 -7.02 14.66
C PHE A 185 1.10 -6.44 14.44
N ARG A 186 2.10 -7.18 14.88
CA ARG A 186 3.48 -6.98 14.47
C ARG A 186 3.82 -7.96 13.35
N VAL A 187 4.03 -7.45 12.16
CA VAL A 187 4.51 -8.21 11.00
C VAL A 187 6.03 -8.16 10.99
N THR A 188 6.69 -9.31 11.15
CA THR A 188 8.16 -9.44 11.18
C THR A 188 8.64 -10.16 9.93
N PHE A 189 9.68 -9.61 9.31
CA PHE A 189 10.27 -10.14 8.09
C PHE A 189 11.57 -10.93 8.37
N ASP A 190 12.04 -11.69 7.39
CA ASP A 190 13.23 -12.56 7.47
C ASP A 190 14.57 -11.81 7.57
N ASP A 191 14.57 -10.48 7.45
CA ASP A 191 15.69 -9.58 7.73
C ASP A 191 15.58 -8.88 9.10
N THR A 192 14.69 -9.36 9.96
CA THR A 192 14.36 -8.82 11.29
C THR A 192 13.66 -7.45 11.28
N SER A 193 13.36 -6.90 10.12
CA SER A 193 12.52 -5.70 10.02
C SER A 193 11.10 -6.01 10.49
N SER A 194 10.40 -5.01 11.01
CA SER A 194 9.01 -5.19 11.45
C SER A 194 8.17 -3.93 11.23
N VAL A 195 6.86 -4.15 11.10
CA VAL A 195 5.84 -3.10 10.97
C VAL A 195 4.70 -3.42 11.91
N ILE A 196 4.19 -2.42 12.62
CA ILE A 196 2.97 -2.52 13.42
C ILE A 196 1.81 -1.94 12.60
N CYS A 197 0.78 -2.74 12.42
CA CYS A 197 -0.40 -2.38 11.64
C CYS A 197 -1.65 -3.03 12.22
N ASP A 198 -2.83 -2.58 11.79
CA ASP A 198 -4.09 -3.19 12.16
C ASP A 198 -4.37 -4.48 11.37
N ASP A 199 -5.43 -5.17 11.76
CA ASP A 199 -5.88 -6.47 11.21
C ASP A 199 -6.22 -6.41 9.71
N VAL A 200 -6.74 -5.30 9.23
CA VAL A 200 -7.18 -5.12 7.83
C VAL A 200 -6.14 -4.42 6.94
N HIS A 201 -4.97 -4.08 7.49
CA HIS A 201 -3.90 -3.48 6.72
C HIS A 201 -3.43 -4.43 5.61
N LYS A 202 -3.21 -3.90 4.40
CA LYS A 202 -2.93 -4.67 3.19
C LYS A 202 -1.46 -4.67 2.82
N TRP A 203 -1.02 -5.83 2.35
CA TRP A 203 0.32 -6.09 1.84
C TRP A 203 0.27 -6.52 0.38
N VAL A 204 1.07 -5.88 -0.47
CA VAL A 204 1.31 -6.37 -1.83
C VAL A 204 2.32 -7.51 -1.74
N THR A 205 1.89 -8.72 -2.04
CA THR A 205 2.71 -9.92 -1.94
C THR A 205 2.81 -10.68 -3.26
N ASN A 206 3.69 -11.68 -3.31
CA ASN A 206 3.75 -12.64 -4.42
C ASN A 206 2.45 -13.44 -4.65
N GLN A 207 1.50 -13.38 -3.71
CA GLN A 207 0.19 -14.03 -3.79
C GLN A 207 -0.95 -13.02 -4.02
N GLY A 208 -0.63 -11.78 -4.37
CA GLY A 208 -1.58 -10.69 -4.52
C GLY A 208 -1.64 -9.77 -3.30
N VAL A 209 -2.64 -8.90 -3.26
CA VAL A 209 -2.88 -7.99 -2.13
C VAL A 209 -3.68 -8.72 -1.06
N ILE A 210 -3.11 -8.87 0.15
CA ILE A 210 -3.65 -9.68 1.24
C ILE A 210 -3.65 -8.87 2.54
N GLU A 211 -4.69 -9.03 3.36
CA GLU A 211 -4.82 -8.38 4.66
C GLU A 211 -3.96 -9.07 5.74
N THR A 212 -3.55 -8.32 6.76
CA THR A 212 -2.70 -8.82 7.83
C THR A 212 -3.34 -9.99 8.59
N ALA A 213 -4.64 -9.89 8.88
CA ALA A 213 -5.38 -10.98 9.54
C ALA A 213 -5.37 -12.28 8.72
N ASP A 214 -5.57 -12.18 7.38
CA ASP A 214 -5.54 -13.34 6.50
C ASP A 214 -4.14 -13.99 6.44
N ILE A 215 -3.08 -13.16 6.49
CA ILE A 215 -1.70 -13.67 6.56
C ILE A 215 -1.47 -14.37 7.91
N TYR A 216 -1.93 -13.77 9.01
CA TYR A 216 -1.83 -14.36 10.37
C TYR A 216 -2.49 -15.74 10.44
N ASP A 217 -3.74 -15.86 9.97
CA ASP A 217 -4.47 -17.12 9.96
C ASP A 217 -3.79 -18.17 9.08
N ARG A 218 -3.34 -17.79 7.89
CA ARG A 218 -2.71 -18.70 6.93
C ARG A 218 -1.29 -19.12 7.30
N LEU A 219 -0.52 -18.31 8.03
CA LEU A 219 0.82 -18.70 8.51
C LEU A 219 0.77 -19.82 9.56
N SER A 220 -0.35 -20.01 10.26
CA SER A 220 -0.56 -21.10 11.20
C SER A 220 -0.76 -22.46 10.51
N GLU A 221 -1.09 -22.46 9.21
CA GLU A 221 -1.31 -23.68 8.42
C GLU A 221 0.02 -24.25 7.90
N SER A 222 0.32 -25.51 8.21
CA SER A 222 1.61 -26.17 7.97
C SER A 222 2.02 -26.37 6.51
N ARG A 223 1.23 -25.93 5.51
CA ARG A 223 1.48 -26.07 4.06
C ARG A 223 1.34 -24.76 3.27
N THR A 224 1.23 -23.62 3.91
CA THR A 224 1.03 -22.34 3.22
C THR A 224 2.32 -21.91 2.50
N PRO A 225 2.30 -21.57 1.20
CA PRO A 225 3.42 -20.92 0.54
C PRO A 225 3.77 -19.61 1.23
N GLY A 226 5.07 -19.31 1.38
CA GLY A 226 5.51 -18.08 2.05
C GLY A 226 5.02 -16.81 1.35
N PHE A 227 4.73 -15.78 2.14
CA PHE A 227 4.38 -14.44 1.67
C PHE A 227 5.65 -13.60 1.53
N TYR A 228 5.80 -12.93 0.39
CA TYR A 228 6.98 -12.14 0.06
C TYR A 228 6.54 -10.74 -0.41
N VAL A 229 7.01 -9.70 0.26
CA VAL A 229 6.82 -8.29 -0.10
C VAL A 229 8.01 -7.85 -0.93
N PRO A 230 7.83 -7.31 -2.16
CA PRO A 230 8.93 -6.83 -2.99
C PRO A 230 9.75 -5.75 -2.28
N LEU A 231 11.04 -5.62 -2.66
CA LEU A 231 11.83 -4.45 -2.29
C LEU A 231 11.33 -3.23 -3.07
N THR A 232 11.51 -2.04 -2.48
CA THR A 232 11.32 -0.79 -3.24
C THR A 232 12.35 -0.68 -4.36
N ALA A 233 12.00 -0.06 -5.47
CA ALA A 233 12.96 0.44 -6.43
C ALA A 233 13.78 1.59 -5.81
N PRO A 234 14.93 1.99 -6.40
CA PRO A 234 15.68 3.14 -5.92
C PRO A 234 14.82 4.42 -5.88
N LEU A 235 14.93 5.20 -4.80
CA LEU A 235 14.22 6.48 -4.70
C LEU A 235 14.61 7.41 -5.85
N GLN A 236 13.63 7.98 -6.50
CA GLN A 236 13.76 8.91 -7.61
C GLN A 236 13.77 10.34 -7.06
N THR A 237 14.97 10.84 -6.80
CA THR A 237 15.23 12.19 -6.29
C THR A 237 16.05 12.97 -7.29
N GLU A 238 15.87 14.29 -7.32
CA GLU A 238 16.60 15.17 -8.22
C GLU A 238 18.06 15.35 -7.80
N ALA A 239 18.89 15.78 -8.76
CA ALA A 239 20.26 16.14 -8.46
C ALA A 239 20.31 17.41 -7.60
N SER A 240 21.13 17.38 -6.56
CA SER A 240 21.29 18.49 -5.62
C SER A 240 22.70 19.08 -5.75
N GLU A 241 22.82 20.39 -5.50
CA GLU A 241 24.12 21.00 -5.30
C GLU A 241 24.69 20.56 -3.95
N LEU A 242 25.72 19.72 -3.99
CA LEU A 242 26.33 19.15 -2.80
C LEU A 242 27.64 19.88 -2.47
N PRO A 243 27.90 20.14 -1.19
CA PRO A 243 29.06 20.95 -0.78
C PRO A 243 30.41 20.28 -1.04
N ILE A 244 30.44 18.95 -1.10
CA ILE A 244 31.63 18.14 -1.40
C ILE A 244 31.23 17.11 -2.45
N GLU A 245 32.11 16.85 -3.42
CA GLU A 245 31.84 15.79 -4.41
C GLU A 245 31.56 14.47 -3.70
N PRO A 246 30.47 13.73 -4.03
CA PRO A 246 29.99 12.62 -3.24
C PRO A 246 30.98 11.47 -3.05
N TYR A 247 31.71 11.08 -4.10
CA TYR A 247 32.71 10.03 -4.02
C TYR A 247 33.86 10.44 -3.09
N LEU A 248 34.36 11.68 -3.23
CA LEU A 248 35.39 12.24 -2.36
C LEU A 248 34.95 12.26 -0.88
N LEU A 249 33.70 12.68 -0.62
CA LEU A 249 33.16 12.64 0.74
C LEU A 249 33.17 11.20 1.30
N GLY A 250 32.73 10.24 0.50
CA GLY A 250 32.73 8.82 0.88
C GLY A 250 34.14 8.30 1.20
N VAL A 251 35.11 8.65 0.37
CA VAL A 251 36.53 8.31 0.58
C VAL A 251 37.06 8.94 1.88
N TRP A 252 36.75 10.21 2.13
CA TRP A 252 37.17 10.88 3.35
C TRP A 252 36.50 10.34 4.60
N LEU A 253 35.22 9.99 4.54
CA LEU A 253 34.49 9.36 5.65
C LEU A 253 35.11 8.01 6.03
N GLY A 254 35.61 7.23 5.08
CA GLY A 254 36.35 5.99 5.37
C GLY A 254 37.77 6.29 5.85
N ASP A 255 38.68 6.65 4.97
CA ASP A 255 40.12 6.73 5.19
C ASP A 255 40.68 8.15 5.41
N GLY A 256 39.83 9.15 5.54
CA GLY A 256 40.24 10.52 5.81
C GLY A 256 40.60 10.73 7.27
N LYS A 257 41.57 11.64 7.51
CA LYS A 257 41.97 12.05 8.85
C LYS A 257 40.87 12.91 9.48
N HIS A 258 40.44 12.53 10.68
CA HIS A 258 39.31 13.11 11.41
C HIS A 258 39.40 14.65 11.60
N THR A 259 40.59 15.22 11.64
CA THR A 259 40.83 16.64 11.92
C THR A 259 41.29 17.46 10.72
N SER A 260 41.39 16.84 9.53
CA SER A 260 41.92 17.52 8.33
C SER A 260 41.30 16.96 7.04
N GLY A 261 41.62 17.57 5.90
CA GLY A 261 41.28 17.04 4.57
C GLY A 261 42.31 16.07 4.00
N GLU A 262 43.09 15.42 4.86
CA GLU A 262 44.11 14.44 4.49
C GLU A 262 43.49 13.05 4.37
N ILE A 263 43.86 12.33 3.32
CA ILE A 263 43.49 10.94 3.08
C ILE A 263 44.77 10.10 3.10
N CYS A 264 44.72 8.93 3.70
CA CYS A 264 45.85 8.01 3.80
C CYS A 264 45.46 6.64 3.26
N LYS A 265 45.96 6.27 2.07
CA LYS A 265 45.60 4.99 1.40
C LYS A 265 46.77 4.45 0.58
N PRO A 266 47.03 3.12 0.61
CA PRO A 266 48.08 2.51 -0.21
C PRO A 266 47.63 2.25 -1.66
N ASP A 267 46.36 2.37 -1.98
CA ASP A 267 45.75 1.98 -3.25
C ASP A 267 45.98 3.04 -4.37
N PRO A 268 46.84 2.82 -5.38
CA PRO A 268 47.04 3.79 -6.46
C PRO A 268 45.77 4.07 -7.25
N GLU A 269 44.98 3.04 -7.51
CA GLU A 269 43.70 3.14 -8.24
C GLU A 269 42.73 4.15 -7.61
N LEU A 270 42.75 4.33 -6.28
CA LEU A 270 41.92 5.33 -5.60
C LEU A 270 42.38 6.76 -5.93
N TRP A 271 43.69 6.98 -5.95
CA TRP A 271 44.26 8.29 -6.28
C TRP A 271 44.01 8.65 -7.75
N ASP A 272 44.15 7.69 -8.66
CA ASP A 272 43.85 7.84 -10.08
C ASP A 272 42.36 8.21 -10.28
N GLU A 273 41.45 7.60 -9.53
CA GLU A 273 40.03 7.92 -9.61
C GLU A 273 39.72 9.32 -9.06
N LEU A 274 40.34 9.74 -7.97
CA LEU A 274 40.18 11.10 -7.44
C LEU A 274 40.76 12.14 -8.40
N GLU A 275 41.90 11.86 -9.07
CA GLU A 275 42.48 12.73 -10.09
C GLU A 275 41.56 12.83 -11.31
N ARG A 276 41.01 11.73 -11.76
CA ARG A 276 40.02 11.69 -12.87
C ARG A 276 38.78 12.55 -12.58
N LEU A 277 38.39 12.66 -11.31
CA LEU A 277 37.30 13.52 -10.84
C LEU A 277 37.72 15.01 -10.72
N GLY A 278 38.98 15.34 -11.04
CA GLY A 278 39.52 16.70 -11.03
C GLY A 278 40.03 17.19 -9.69
N HIS A 279 40.22 16.30 -8.71
CA HIS A 279 40.79 16.69 -7.42
C HIS A 279 42.29 16.91 -7.51
N VAL A 280 42.79 17.97 -6.85
CA VAL A 280 44.18 18.33 -6.81
C VAL A 280 44.78 18.04 -5.42
N PHE A 281 45.93 17.41 -5.42
CA PHE A 281 46.60 16.94 -4.21
C PHE A 281 47.75 17.87 -3.80
N GLY A 282 47.99 17.95 -2.50
CA GLY A 282 49.20 18.50 -1.90
C GLY A 282 50.37 17.51 -1.93
N GLU A 283 51.43 17.86 -1.19
CA GLU A 283 52.59 16.99 -1.05
C GLU A 283 52.23 15.59 -0.54
N ASP A 284 52.97 14.57 -1.00
CA ASP A 284 52.88 13.20 -0.50
C ASP A 284 53.69 13.07 0.78
N TYR A 285 53.01 12.96 1.92
CA TYR A 285 53.61 12.76 3.24
C TYR A 285 53.81 11.28 3.58
N SER A 286 53.92 10.40 2.59
CA SER A 286 54.10 8.98 2.83
C SER A 286 55.35 8.74 3.65
N ARG A 287 55.19 8.15 4.84
CA ARG A 287 56.28 7.70 5.69
C ARG A 287 56.54 6.22 5.41
N ASP A 288 57.83 5.88 5.19
CA ASP A 288 58.23 4.49 5.20
C ASP A 288 58.00 3.93 6.60
N ALA A 289 56.93 3.18 6.78
CA ALA A 289 56.73 2.43 8.02
C ALA A 289 57.79 1.33 8.06
N VAL A 290 58.69 1.39 9.02
CA VAL A 290 59.74 0.38 9.23
C VAL A 290 59.07 -1.00 9.35
N GLY A 291 59.33 -1.89 8.37
CA GLY A 291 58.77 -3.24 8.33
C GLY A 291 57.46 -3.41 7.60
N ALA A 292 56.88 -2.39 6.92
CA ALA A 292 55.71 -2.54 6.10
C ALA A 292 56.08 -2.93 4.64
N SER A 293 55.41 -3.94 4.11
CA SER A 293 55.59 -4.40 2.73
C SER A 293 54.92 -3.48 1.67
N THR A 294 54.15 -2.48 2.08
CA THR A 294 53.44 -1.52 1.20
C THR A 294 53.51 -0.12 1.80
N ARG A 295 53.90 0.84 0.94
CA ARG A 295 53.91 2.26 1.27
C ARG A 295 52.53 2.86 1.12
N ALA A 296 51.93 3.39 2.22
CA ALA A 296 50.67 4.13 2.17
C ALA A 296 50.95 5.59 1.78
N ARG A 297 50.37 6.06 0.67
CA ARG A 297 50.34 7.47 0.30
C ARG A 297 49.44 8.24 1.25
N SER A 298 49.93 9.36 1.76
CA SER A 298 49.17 10.30 2.59
C SER A 298 49.27 11.68 1.98
N SER A 299 48.15 12.25 1.58
CA SER A 299 48.11 13.56 0.94
C SER A 299 46.87 14.34 1.32
N THR A 300 46.98 15.67 1.36
CA THR A 300 45.85 16.58 1.51
C THR A 300 45.20 16.82 0.15
N ILE A 301 43.88 16.96 0.14
CA ILE A 301 43.15 17.40 -1.05
C ILE A 301 42.86 18.89 -0.90
N TYR A 302 43.27 19.69 -1.90
CA TYR A 302 43.07 21.13 -1.87
C TYR A 302 41.61 21.51 -1.78
N GLY A 303 41.30 22.45 -0.89
CA GLY A 303 39.92 22.93 -0.64
C GLY A 303 39.10 22.04 0.29
N LEU A 304 39.38 20.73 0.39
CA LEU A 304 38.56 19.78 1.15
C LEU A 304 38.46 20.16 2.64
N ARG A 305 39.56 20.56 3.30
CA ARG A 305 39.52 20.96 4.70
C ARG A 305 38.57 22.13 4.97
N THR A 306 38.52 23.10 4.06
CA THR A 306 37.60 24.25 4.15
C THR A 306 36.14 23.80 4.01
N GLN A 307 35.85 22.97 3.02
CA GLN A 307 34.52 22.41 2.81
C GLN A 307 34.07 21.56 4.01
N LEU A 308 34.94 20.70 4.55
CA LEU A 308 34.64 19.90 5.74
C LEU A 308 34.34 20.76 6.96
N ARG A 309 35.10 21.87 7.17
CA ARG A 309 34.85 22.80 8.26
C ARG A 309 33.52 23.52 8.13
N GLN A 310 33.22 24.02 6.93
CA GLN A 310 31.97 24.73 6.64
C GLN A 310 30.73 23.85 6.83
N ASN A 311 30.87 22.53 6.66
CA ASN A 311 29.81 21.56 6.84
C ASN A 311 29.87 20.82 8.20
N GLU A 312 30.70 21.30 9.15
CA GLU A 312 30.81 20.76 10.51
C GLU A 312 31.20 19.27 10.55
N LEU A 313 32.03 18.83 9.60
CA LEU A 313 32.45 17.43 9.48
C LEU A 313 33.78 17.14 10.13
N LEU A 314 34.64 18.17 10.36
CA LEU A 314 35.88 18.00 11.07
C LEU A 314 35.62 17.66 12.54
N GLY A 315 36.14 16.54 13.00
CA GLY A 315 35.84 16.03 14.34
C GLY A 315 34.50 15.29 14.47
N ASN A 316 33.70 15.26 13.41
CA ASN A 316 32.35 14.67 13.43
C ASN A 316 32.03 14.03 12.07
N LYS A 317 32.61 12.86 11.80
CA LYS A 317 32.36 12.10 10.56
C LYS A 317 30.93 11.62 10.52
N ARG A 318 30.14 12.22 9.64
CA ARG A 318 28.73 11.85 9.37
C ARG A 318 28.40 12.13 7.92
N ILE A 319 27.35 11.50 7.40
CA ILE A 319 26.79 11.84 6.11
C ILE A 319 25.79 12.99 6.32
N PRO A 320 25.99 14.18 5.73
CA PRO A 320 24.99 15.25 5.82
C PRO A 320 23.66 14.84 5.17
N GLU A 321 22.54 15.30 5.70
CA GLU A 321 21.21 14.90 5.25
C GLU A 321 20.94 15.16 3.77
N CYS A 322 21.50 16.26 3.20
CA CYS A 322 21.37 16.57 1.79
C CYS A 322 21.90 15.47 0.86
N TYR A 323 22.84 14.64 1.30
CA TYR A 323 23.32 13.49 0.53
C TYR A 323 22.37 12.29 0.58
N LEU A 324 21.60 12.13 1.65
CA LEU A 324 20.67 11.01 1.81
C LEU A 324 19.47 11.10 0.85
N ARG A 325 19.18 12.31 0.35
CA ARG A 325 18.07 12.59 -0.59
C ARG A 325 18.54 13.16 -1.92
N ALA A 326 19.86 13.14 -2.19
CA ALA A 326 20.42 13.52 -3.50
C ALA A 326 20.05 12.52 -4.60
N SER A 327 20.39 12.80 -5.86
CA SER A 327 20.07 11.89 -6.98
C SER A 327 20.63 10.48 -6.78
N TYR A 328 20.11 9.54 -7.56
CA TYR A 328 20.61 8.15 -7.54
C TYR A 328 22.13 8.08 -7.74
N GLU A 329 22.64 8.81 -8.74
CA GLU A 329 24.07 8.84 -9.10
C GLU A 329 24.92 9.44 -7.98
N GLN A 330 24.43 10.49 -7.32
CA GLN A 330 25.13 11.15 -6.22
C GLN A 330 25.18 10.25 -4.98
N ARG A 331 24.07 9.58 -4.63
CA ARG A 331 24.04 8.62 -3.53
C ARG A 331 24.88 7.39 -3.82
N LEU A 332 24.86 6.88 -5.05
CA LEU A 332 25.71 5.78 -5.49
C LEU A 332 27.20 6.15 -5.41
N ALA A 333 27.57 7.35 -5.86
CA ALA A 333 28.97 7.82 -5.79
C ALA A 333 29.48 7.88 -4.33
N LEU A 334 28.64 8.38 -3.41
CA LEU A 334 28.96 8.40 -1.99
C LEU A 334 29.17 6.97 -1.40
N VAL A 335 28.25 6.06 -1.72
CA VAL A 335 28.38 4.64 -1.34
C VAL A 335 29.66 4.05 -1.92
N GLN A 336 29.98 4.31 -3.18
CA GLN A 336 31.20 3.81 -3.82
C GLN A 336 32.47 4.31 -3.12
N GLY A 337 32.52 5.57 -2.72
CA GLY A 337 33.66 6.12 -1.94
C GLY A 337 33.84 5.41 -0.60
N LEU A 338 32.75 5.19 0.16
CA LEU A 338 32.76 4.43 1.43
C LEU A 338 33.15 2.97 1.21
N MET A 339 32.66 2.34 0.16
CA MET A 339 32.92 0.93 -0.14
C MET A 339 34.35 0.71 -0.67
N ASP A 340 34.91 1.66 -1.42
CA ASP A 340 36.27 1.58 -1.94
C ASP A 340 37.31 1.76 -0.83
N THR A 341 36.95 2.42 0.25
CA THR A 341 37.78 2.54 1.47
C THR A 341 37.51 1.37 2.43
N ASP A 342 36.41 1.39 3.17
CA ASP A 342 36.08 0.47 4.27
C ASP A 342 35.27 -0.75 3.84
N GLY A 343 34.93 -0.87 2.56
CA GLY A 343 34.18 -2.00 2.03
C GLY A 343 35.07 -3.17 1.61
N ASN A 344 34.52 -4.36 1.67
CA ASN A 344 35.13 -5.58 1.16
C ASN A 344 34.10 -6.49 0.46
N VAL A 345 34.60 -7.50 -0.24
CA VAL A 345 33.76 -8.51 -0.92
C VAL A 345 33.95 -9.86 -0.25
N ASN A 346 32.88 -10.40 0.30
CA ASN A 346 32.83 -11.81 0.70
C ASN A 346 32.54 -12.66 -0.55
N THR A 347 33.58 -13.22 -1.14
CA THR A 347 33.48 -13.99 -2.40
C THR A 347 32.71 -15.31 -2.24
N VAL A 348 32.71 -15.91 -1.05
CA VAL A 348 31.98 -17.16 -0.76
C VAL A 348 30.48 -16.90 -0.73
N ARG A 349 30.06 -15.87 0.00
CA ARG A 349 28.65 -15.51 0.13
C ARG A 349 28.15 -14.60 -1.00
N LYS A 350 29.06 -14.11 -1.86
CA LYS A 350 28.75 -13.13 -2.92
C LYS A 350 28.06 -11.88 -2.35
N GLN A 351 28.63 -11.33 -1.30
CA GLN A 351 28.11 -10.15 -0.58
C GLN A 351 29.18 -9.05 -0.56
N ALA A 352 28.70 -7.82 -0.70
CA ALA A 352 29.48 -6.66 -0.32
C ALA A 352 29.28 -6.41 1.18
N VAL A 353 30.35 -6.01 1.86
CA VAL A 353 30.34 -5.77 3.30
C VAL A 353 31.03 -4.43 3.56
N PHE A 354 30.35 -3.54 4.27
CA PHE A 354 30.90 -2.30 4.84
C PHE A 354 31.03 -2.47 6.34
N THR A 355 32.11 -2.00 6.95
CA THR A 355 32.32 -2.15 8.40
C THR A 355 32.83 -0.86 8.97
N THR A 356 32.17 -0.33 10.00
CA THR A 356 32.62 0.82 10.77
C THR A 356 32.44 0.58 12.27
N THR A 357 33.17 1.33 13.10
CA THR A 357 32.98 1.36 14.56
C THR A 357 32.04 2.49 14.99
N ASP A 358 31.66 3.38 14.08
CA ASP A 358 30.73 4.45 14.32
C ASP A 358 29.29 3.97 13.99
N LYS A 359 28.43 3.94 14.99
CA LYS A 359 27.03 3.49 14.86
C LYS A 359 26.23 4.45 13.96
N GLY A 360 26.44 5.77 14.12
CA GLY A 360 25.72 6.79 13.33
C GLY A 360 26.06 6.67 11.84
N LEU A 361 27.35 6.55 11.50
CA LEU A 361 27.77 6.34 10.12
C LEU A 361 27.24 5.01 9.55
N SER A 362 27.18 3.97 10.38
CA SER A 362 26.58 2.69 9.98
C SER A 362 25.08 2.84 9.66
N ASP A 363 24.32 3.57 10.48
CA ASP A 363 22.88 3.79 10.26
C ASP A 363 22.63 4.61 9.00
N GLN A 364 23.44 5.64 8.77
CA GLN A 364 23.34 6.46 7.55
C GLN A 364 23.70 5.68 6.28
N MET A 365 24.73 4.82 6.36
CA MET A 365 25.07 3.90 5.25
C MET A 365 23.96 2.89 4.98
N PHE A 366 23.32 2.39 6.04
CA PHE A 366 22.15 1.52 5.92
C PHE A 366 21.01 2.22 5.17
N GLU A 367 20.67 3.44 5.56
CA GLU A 367 19.64 4.25 4.90
C GLU A 367 19.97 4.50 3.43
N LEU A 368 21.23 4.87 3.11
CA LEU A 368 21.66 5.04 1.73
C LEU A 368 21.44 3.79 0.88
N LEU A 369 21.84 2.62 1.39
CA LEU A 369 21.68 1.36 0.66
C LEU A 369 20.21 1.02 0.44
N VAL A 370 19.36 1.21 1.46
CA VAL A 370 17.91 0.99 1.31
C VAL A 370 17.31 1.96 0.30
N SER A 371 17.67 3.24 0.36
CA SER A 371 17.21 4.26 -0.59
C SER A 371 17.64 4.00 -2.04
N LEU A 372 18.68 3.18 -2.25
CA LEU A 372 19.17 2.72 -3.54
C LEU A 372 18.60 1.34 -3.94
N GLY A 373 17.51 0.90 -3.28
CA GLY A 373 16.82 -0.34 -3.60
C GLY A 373 17.54 -1.61 -3.16
N GLN A 374 18.54 -1.49 -2.27
CA GLN A 374 19.27 -2.65 -1.77
C GLN A 374 18.65 -3.20 -0.48
N ARG A 375 19.00 -4.45 -0.15
CA ARG A 375 18.57 -5.11 1.09
C ARG A 375 19.77 -5.35 2.02
N PRO A 376 20.20 -4.34 2.78
CA PRO A 376 21.28 -4.47 3.74
C PRO A 376 20.82 -5.21 4.98
N LEU A 377 21.76 -5.95 5.58
CA LEU A 377 21.66 -6.54 6.92
C LEU A 377 22.72 -5.92 7.80
N GLN A 378 22.31 -5.19 8.82
CA GLN A 378 23.20 -4.58 9.82
C GLN A 378 23.28 -5.47 11.06
N SER A 379 24.45 -5.58 11.63
CA SER A 379 24.67 -6.31 12.89
C SER A 379 25.68 -5.58 13.78
N ALA A 380 25.80 -6.02 15.02
CA ALA A 380 26.82 -5.53 15.94
C ALA A 380 27.72 -6.70 16.36
N THR A 381 29.03 -6.55 16.19
CA THR A 381 30.00 -7.58 16.53
C THR A 381 31.14 -7.00 17.37
N LYS A 382 31.63 -7.77 18.33
CA LYS A 382 32.83 -7.38 19.08
C LYS A 382 34.07 -7.82 18.30
N GLN A 383 34.92 -6.87 17.95
CA GLN A 383 36.20 -7.11 17.28
C GLN A 383 37.34 -6.67 18.15
N ARG A 384 38.44 -7.42 18.11
CA ARG A 384 39.69 -7.09 18.83
C ARG A 384 40.68 -6.46 17.84
N GLY A 385 41.08 -5.21 18.10
CA GLY A 385 42.09 -4.50 17.32
C GLY A 385 42.94 -3.60 18.19
N PHE A 386 44.22 -3.46 17.87
CA PHE A 386 45.19 -2.62 18.62
C PHE A 386 45.14 -2.84 20.15
N GLY A 387 44.94 -4.09 20.58
CA GLY A 387 44.88 -4.45 22.01
C GLY A 387 43.57 -4.10 22.73
N LYS A 388 42.63 -3.49 22.07
CA LYS A 388 41.30 -3.13 22.62
C LYS A 388 40.19 -3.92 21.94
N THR A 389 39.12 -4.18 22.69
CA THR A 389 37.89 -4.73 22.12
C THR A 389 36.93 -3.57 21.82
N VAL A 390 36.51 -3.44 20.57
CA VAL A 390 35.58 -2.42 20.11
C VAL A 390 34.34 -3.09 19.49
N THR A 391 33.18 -2.41 19.55
CA THR A 391 32.00 -2.84 18.80
C THR A 391 32.12 -2.31 17.38
N ALA A 392 32.04 -3.21 16.41
CA ALA A 392 31.96 -2.89 15.01
C ALA A 392 30.51 -3.17 14.49
N TYR A 393 30.09 -2.39 13.53
CA TYR A 393 28.77 -2.43 12.93
C TYR A 393 28.89 -2.80 11.43
N PRO A 394 29.06 -4.10 11.10
CA PRO A 394 29.09 -4.53 9.72
C PRO A 394 27.69 -4.47 9.08
N ILE A 395 27.67 -3.98 7.85
CA ILE A 395 26.51 -4.02 6.95
C ILE A 395 26.87 -4.94 5.80
N SER A 396 26.09 -6.00 5.59
CA SER A 396 26.26 -6.93 4.48
C SER A 396 25.04 -6.91 3.57
N PHE A 397 25.26 -6.92 2.25
CA PHE A 397 24.19 -6.96 1.27
C PHE A 397 24.65 -7.68 -0.01
N ARG A 398 23.68 -8.18 -0.77
CA ARG A 398 23.91 -8.71 -2.13
C ARG A 398 23.44 -7.67 -3.12
N PRO A 399 24.32 -7.11 -3.95
CA PRO A 399 23.90 -6.16 -4.99
C PRO A 399 22.84 -6.77 -5.90
N VAL A 400 21.80 -6.02 -6.16
CA VAL A 400 20.68 -6.37 -7.06
C VAL A 400 20.41 -5.22 -8.03
N GLY A 401 19.75 -5.51 -9.16
CA GLY A 401 19.32 -4.48 -10.10
C GLY A 401 20.47 -3.71 -10.78
N GLY A 402 21.61 -4.34 -11.02
CA GLY A 402 22.75 -3.66 -11.65
C GLY A 402 23.58 -2.77 -10.71
N PHE A 403 23.25 -2.74 -9.41
CA PHE A 403 23.94 -1.92 -8.42
C PHE A 403 25.40 -2.31 -8.25
N GLN A 404 26.34 -1.45 -8.63
CA GLN A 404 27.79 -1.65 -8.47
C GLN A 404 28.34 -0.81 -7.34
N PRO A 405 28.63 -1.41 -6.16
CA PRO A 405 29.06 -0.68 -4.98
C PRO A 405 30.53 -0.26 -4.97
N PHE A 406 31.31 -0.61 -5.99
CA PHE A 406 32.74 -0.32 -6.06
C PHE A 406 33.13 0.31 -7.39
N ARG A 407 34.06 1.28 -7.37
CA ARG A 407 34.75 1.79 -8.57
C ARG A 407 36.08 1.08 -8.80
N LEU A 408 36.81 0.77 -7.71
CA LEU A 408 38.14 0.16 -7.79
C LEU A 408 38.09 -1.24 -8.41
N PRO A 409 38.80 -1.50 -9.54
CA PRO A 409 38.74 -2.75 -10.28
C PRO A 409 38.96 -3.99 -9.42
N ARG A 410 39.94 -3.95 -8.52
CA ARG A 410 40.29 -5.06 -7.60
C ARG A 410 39.15 -5.51 -6.68
N LYS A 411 38.17 -4.61 -6.38
CA LYS A 411 36.96 -4.91 -5.60
C LYS A 411 35.76 -5.13 -6.53
N ARG A 412 35.59 -4.28 -7.52
CA ARG A 412 34.51 -4.28 -8.50
C ARG A 412 34.39 -5.64 -9.22
N ASP A 413 35.51 -6.13 -9.72
CA ASP A 413 35.54 -7.36 -10.56
C ASP A 413 35.32 -8.65 -9.75
N ARG A 414 35.21 -8.57 -8.43
CA ARG A 414 34.87 -9.68 -7.52
C ARG A 414 33.37 -9.86 -7.31
N ILE A 415 32.56 -8.91 -7.74
CA ILE A 415 31.12 -8.93 -7.59
C ILE A 415 30.48 -8.59 -8.93
N ASP A 416 29.60 -9.45 -9.41
CA ASP A 416 28.86 -9.22 -10.66
C ASP A 416 27.50 -8.61 -10.30
N PRO A 417 27.26 -7.32 -10.60
CA PRO A 417 26.01 -6.64 -10.29
C PRO A 417 24.83 -7.09 -11.18
N ASN A 418 25.13 -7.70 -12.33
CA ASN A 418 24.14 -8.21 -13.29
C ASN A 418 23.85 -9.70 -13.11
N ARG A 419 24.47 -10.33 -12.12
CA ARG A 419 24.21 -11.73 -11.82
C ARG A 419 22.72 -11.96 -11.58
N SER A 420 22.18 -12.97 -12.25
CA SER A 420 20.83 -13.45 -11.95
C SER A 420 20.73 -13.85 -10.47
N VAL A 421 20.00 -13.08 -9.70
CA VAL A 421 19.67 -13.39 -8.31
C VAL A 421 18.30 -14.04 -8.27
N HIS A 422 18.16 -15.06 -7.46
CA HIS A 422 16.87 -15.69 -7.23
C HIS A 422 15.90 -14.60 -6.68
N TRP A 423 14.70 -14.52 -7.21
CA TRP A 423 13.70 -13.49 -6.89
C TRP A 423 13.47 -13.26 -5.38
N ARG A 424 13.70 -14.28 -4.55
CA ARG A 424 13.63 -14.16 -3.06
C ARG A 424 14.61 -13.16 -2.47
N TRP A 425 15.67 -12.80 -3.19
CA TRP A 425 16.62 -11.77 -2.75
C TRP A 425 16.18 -10.35 -3.08
N THR A 426 15.18 -10.22 -3.97
CA THR A 426 14.54 -8.95 -4.33
C THR A 426 13.20 -8.76 -3.59
N ALA A 427 12.97 -9.53 -2.53
CA ALA A 427 11.77 -9.45 -1.71
C ALA A 427 12.10 -9.77 -0.23
N ARG A 428 11.25 -9.33 0.68
CA ARG A 428 11.26 -9.71 2.10
C ARG A 428 10.20 -10.77 2.35
N ARG A 429 10.58 -11.86 2.99
CA ARG A 429 9.61 -12.87 3.42
C ARG A 429 8.98 -12.45 4.73
N ILE A 430 7.64 -12.46 4.82
CA ILE A 430 6.95 -12.38 6.10
C ILE A 430 7.24 -13.66 6.86
N GLN A 431 7.97 -13.52 7.97
CA GLN A 431 8.43 -14.64 8.78
C GLN A 431 7.46 -14.95 9.91
N ASN A 432 6.92 -13.92 10.53
CA ASN A 432 5.98 -14.03 11.65
C ASN A 432 4.98 -12.88 11.61
N VAL A 433 3.76 -13.16 12.01
CA VAL A 433 2.72 -12.17 12.31
C VAL A 433 2.24 -12.49 13.72
N GLU A 434 2.34 -11.54 14.62
CA GLU A 434 2.06 -11.68 16.05
C GLU A 434 1.02 -10.64 16.43
N GLU A 435 -0.07 -11.08 17.04
CA GLU A 435 -1.05 -10.18 17.63
C GLU A 435 -0.46 -9.48 18.84
N ILE A 436 -0.63 -8.17 18.92
CA ILE A 436 -0.13 -7.32 20.02
C ILE A 436 -1.28 -6.53 20.62
N ASP A 437 -1.02 -5.90 21.76
CA ASP A 437 -1.97 -4.94 22.35
C ASP A 437 -2.33 -3.86 21.33
N THR A 438 -3.60 -3.45 21.34
CA THR A 438 -4.10 -2.40 20.45
C THR A 438 -3.35 -1.09 20.67
N VAL A 439 -2.80 -0.56 19.59
CA VAL A 439 -2.17 0.77 19.57
C VAL A 439 -2.95 1.69 18.63
N PRO A 440 -2.86 3.03 18.81
CA PRO A 440 -3.47 3.96 17.87
C PRO A 440 -2.87 3.77 16.47
N THR A 441 -3.74 3.56 15.48
CA THR A 441 -3.36 3.42 14.07
C THR A 441 -4.02 4.51 13.22
N GLN A 442 -3.41 4.82 12.09
CA GLN A 442 -3.92 5.82 11.17
C GLN A 442 -3.59 5.42 9.73
N CYS A 443 -4.43 5.81 8.80
CA CYS A 443 -4.29 5.52 7.38
C CYS A 443 -4.14 6.79 6.55
N ILE A 444 -3.45 6.64 5.42
CA ILE A 444 -3.39 7.65 4.37
C ILE A 444 -3.81 7.05 3.03
N GLN A 445 -4.24 7.90 2.14
CA GLN A 445 -4.37 7.61 0.72
C GLN A 445 -3.30 8.40 -0.03
N VAL A 446 -2.66 7.76 -1.01
CA VAL A 446 -1.70 8.41 -1.91
C VAL A 446 -2.15 8.26 -3.36
N ASP A 447 -1.68 9.17 -4.22
CA ASP A 447 -1.98 9.19 -5.66
C ASP A 447 -1.10 8.24 -6.49
N SER A 448 -0.25 7.43 -5.83
CA SER A 448 0.58 6.45 -6.52
C SER A 448 -0.26 5.44 -7.33
N PRO A 449 0.18 5.05 -8.55
CA PRO A 449 -0.60 4.15 -9.42
C PRO A 449 -0.91 2.79 -8.79
N ASN A 450 -0.02 2.30 -7.94
CA ASN A 450 -0.15 1.00 -7.26
C ASN A 450 -0.78 1.11 -5.87
N HIS A 451 -1.19 2.32 -5.47
CA HIS A 451 -1.72 2.58 -4.13
C HIS A 451 -0.75 2.14 -3.02
N THR A 452 0.55 2.32 -3.23
CA THR A 452 1.59 1.96 -2.27
C THR A 452 2.36 3.19 -1.85
N PHE A 453 2.91 3.13 -0.64
CA PHE A 453 3.91 4.07 -0.13
C PHE A 453 4.93 3.32 0.72
N LEU A 454 6.05 3.96 1.02
CA LEU A 454 7.11 3.35 1.82
C LEU A 454 6.94 3.68 3.29
N CYS A 455 7.23 2.70 4.15
CA CYS A 455 7.23 2.88 5.60
C CYS A 455 8.45 2.25 6.25
N THR A 456 8.75 2.67 7.47
CA THR A 456 9.89 2.28 8.32
C THR A 456 11.25 2.63 7.73
N GLN A 457 12.31 2.53 8.56
CA GLN A 457 13.70 2.75 8.12
C GLN A 457 14.17 1.76 7.04
N TRP A 458 13.45 0.67 6.84
CA TRP A 458 13.72 -0.32 5.79
C TRP A 458 13.02 0.01 4.47
N MET A 459 12.28 1.13 4.41
CA MET A 459 11.51 1.57 3.24
C MET A 459 10.68 0.42 2.65
N ILE A 460 9.88 -0.21 3.51
CA ILE A 460 9.04 -1.35 3.14
C ILE A 460 7.82 -0.82 2.37
N PRO A 461 7.57 -1.30 1.14
CA PRO A 461 6.34 -0.96 0.43
C PRO A 461 5.13 -1.49 1.19
N THR A 462 4.19 -0.61 1.44
CA THR A 462 2.93 -0.91 2.10
C THR A 462 1.76 -0.37 1.28
N HIS A 463 0.62 -1.04 1.34
CA HIS A 463 -0.54 -0.64 0.55
C HIS A 463 -1.37 0.37 1.34
N ASN A 464 -1.71 1.49 0.71
CA ASN A 464 -2.68 2.42 1.28
C ASN A 464 -4.10 1.82 1.24
N THR A 465 -5.12 2.53 1.72
CA THR A 465 -6.53 2.14 1.61
C THR A 465 -7.06 2.13 0.17
N GLY A 466 -6.19 2.28 -0.80
CA GLY A 466 -6.52 2.22 -2.23
C GLY A 466 -7.20 0.90 -2.59
N LYS A 467 -8.32 1.01 -3.23
CA LYS A 467 -9.29 0.02 -3.68
C LYS A 467 -8.68 -1.31 -4.13
N SER A 468 -9.16 -2.42 -3.58
CA SER A 468 -9.09 -3.73 -4.24
C SER A 468 -9.95 -3.62 -5.52
N PHE A 469 -9.28 -3.55 -6.67
CA PHE A 469 -9.77 -2.91 -7.90
C PHE A 469 -11.08 -3.47 -8.48
N ASN A 470 -11.51 -4.70 -8.21
CA ASN A 470 -12.70 -5.26 -8.83
C ASN A 470 -13.96 -5.26 -7.95
N LYS A 471 -13.89 -5.61 -6.66
CA LYS A 471 -15.05 -5.57 -5.76
C LYS A 471 -15.30 -4.18 -5.16
N GLU A 472 -14.25 -3.42 -4.89
CA GLU A 472 -14.34 -2.09 -4.28
C GLU A 472 -14.97 -1.05 -5.23
N VAL A 473 -14.66 -1.10 -6.53
CA VAL A 473 -15.31 -0.26 -7.53
C VAL A 473 -16.82 -0.53 -7.55
N GLU A 474 -17.19 -1.80 -7.48
CA GLU A 474 -18.58 -2.22 -7.42
C GLU A 474 -19.28 -1.72 -6.15
N HIS A 475 -18.69 -1.95 -4.98
CA HIS A 475 -19.26 -1.49 -3.71
C HIS A 475 -19.26 0.03 -3.56
N THR A 476 -18.23 0.72 -4.08
CA THR A 476 -18.22 2.18 -4.16
C THR A 476 -19.35 2.70 -5.06
N GLN A 477 -19.59 2.07 -6.19
CA GLN A 477 -20.70 2.42 -7.08
C GLN A 477 -22.05 2.19 -6.41
N GLN A 478 -22.20 1.11 -5.66
CA GLN A 478 -23.41 0.86 -4.89
C GLN A 478 -23.65 1.94 -3.83
N ARG A 479 -22.61 2.31 -3.05
CA ARG A 479 -22.70 3.39 -2.07
C ARG A 479 -23.02 4.75 -2.70
N GLN A 480 -22.47 5.04 -3.89
CA GLN A 480 -22.83 6.24 -4.67
C GLN A 480 -24.31 6.25 -5.04
N LEU A 481 -24.84 5.12 -5.49
CA LEU A 481 -26.23 5.01 -5.86
C LEU A 481 -27.16 5.21 -4.64
N TYR A 482 -26.81 4.63 -3.48
CA TYR A 482 -27.53 4.87 -2.24
C TYR A 482 -27.46 6.33 -1.79
N ALA A 483 -26.30 6.97 -1.91
CA ALA A 483 -26.16 8.39 -1.57
C ALA A 483 -27.06 9.28 -2.48
N ILE A 484 -27.12 8.99 -3.78
CA ILE A 484 -28.03 9.69 -4.69
C ILE A 484 -29.49 9.45 -4.25
N GLY A 485 -29.86 8.20 -3.99
CA GLY A 485 -31.21 7.86 -3.53
C GLY A 485 -31.60 8.58 -2.23
N ALA A 486 -30.71 8.60 -1.25
CA ALA A 486 -30.92 9.28 0.00
C ALA A 486 -31.06 10.81 -0.18
N PHE A 487 -30.22 11.45 -1.00
CA PHE A 487 -30.37 12.89 -1.31
C PHE A 487 -31.68 13.20 -2.06
N MET A 488 -32.19 12.30 -2.88
CA MET A 488 -33.45 12.48 -3.57
C MET A 488 -34.65 12.23 -2.65
N ARG A 489 -34.54 11.26 -1.74
CA ARG A 489 -35.59 10.90 -0.79
C ARG A 489 -35.75 11.92 0.32
N TYR A 490 -34.62 12.49 0.81
CA TYR A 490 -34.53 13.40 1.94
C TYR A 490 -33.90 14.73 1.49
N PRO A 491 -34.69 15.70 0.96
CA PRO A 491 -34.18 16.96 0.41
C PRO A 491 -33.43 17.84 1.42
N GLU A 492 -33.73 17.70 2.71
CA GLU A 492 -33.12 18.43 3.81
C GLU A 492 -31.71 17.98 4.15
N ILE A 493 -31.33 16.75 3.82
CA ILE A 493 -30.02 16.18 4.15
C ILE A 493 -28.93 16.82 3.30
N GLN A 494 -27.86 17.27 3.95
CA GLN A 494 -26.70 17.91 3.33
C GLN A 494 -25.49 16.99 3.22
N PHE A 495 -25.41 16.00 4.12
CA PHE A 495 -24.27 15.09 4.23
C PHE A 495 -24.78 13.65 4.39
N ILE A 496 -24.18 12.74 3.65
CA ILE A 496 -24.47 11.31 3.73
C ILE A 496 -23.18 10.55 3.89
N GLU A 497 -23.16 9.70 4.83
CA GLU A 497 -22.16 8.70 5.03
C GLU A 497 -22.77 7.32 4.69
N SER A 498 -22.31 6.68 3.62
CA SER A 498 -22.86 5.39 3.14
C SER A 498 -21.98 4.22 3.56
N VAL A 499 -22.51 3.24 4.30
CA VAL A 499 -21.82 2.05 4.86
C VAL A 499 -22.03 0.82 4.03
N HIS A 500 -20.97 0.04 3.90
CA HIS A 500 -21.07 -1.36 3.50
C HIS A 500 -20.47 -2.24 4.62
N ALA A 501 -21.34 -2.90 5.39
CA ALA A 501 -20.94 -3.81 6.46
C ALA A 501 -20.76 -5.23 5.91
N TYR A 502 -19.56 -5.80 6.10
CA TYR A 502 -19.24 -7.20 5.75
C TYR A 502 -19.46 -8.07 6.99
N LEU A 503 -20.69 -8.49 7.23
CA LEU A 503 -21.10 -9.20 8.45
C LEU A 503 -20.30 -10.48 8.70
N ASP A 504 -19.88 -11.19 7.65
CA ASP A 504 -19.01 -12.37 7.74
C ASP A 504 -17.61 -12.06 8.26
N GLU A 505 -17.09 -10.88 7.88
CA GLU A 505 -15.72 -10.48 8.16
C GLU A 505 -15.60 -9.60 9.41
N GLY A 506 -16.72 -9.08 9.92
CA GLY A 506 -16.70 -8.07 10.99
C GLY A 506 -16.13 -6.74 10.54
N LYS A 507 -16.33 -6.36 9.25
CA LYS A 507 -15.74 -5.16 8.63
C LYS A 507 -16.82 -4.24 8.08
N GLU A 508 -16.56 -2.95 8.12
CA GLU A 508 -17.40 -1.91 7.51
C GLU A 508 -16.59 -1.10 6.51
N LYS A 509 -17.22 -0.66 5.43
CA LYS A 509 -16.64 0.27 4.45
C LYS A 509 -17.56 1.44 4.16
N THR A 510 -16.98 2.64 4.24
CA THR A 510 -17.70 3.91 4.19
C THR A 510 -17.33 4.74 2.97
N SER A 511 -18.29 5.54 2.52
CA SER A 511 -18.06 6.65 1.60
C SER A 511 -18.88 7.84 2.03
N GLN A 512 -18.28 9.01 2.07
CA GLN A 512 -18.92 10.25 2.45
C GLN A 512 -19.33 11.04 1.20
N TYR A 513 -20.53 11.60 1.22
CA TYR A 513 -21.06 12.40 0.14
C TYR A 513 -21.73 13.65 0.71
N THR A 514 -21.49 14.77 0.08
CA THR A 514 -22.23 16.01 0.35
C THR A 514 -23.25 16.24 -0.77
N ARG A 515 -24.29 17.02 -0.50
CA ARG A 515 -25.26 17.41 -1.55
C ARG A 515 -24.58 18.13 -2.72
N ALA A 516 -23.48 18.82 -2.48
CA ALA A 516 -22.66 19.44 -3.51
C ALA A 516 -22.02 18.42 -4.48
N ASN A 517 -21.88 17.15 -4.09
CA ASN A 517 -21.38 16.07 -4.97
C ASN A 517 -22.47 15.58 -5.94
N LEU A 518 -23.75 15.79 -5.65
CA LEU A 518 -24.87 15.26 -6.42
C LEU A 518 -24.82 15.63 -7.93
N PRO A 519 -24.53 16.87 -8.34
CA PRO A 519 -24.40 17.23 -9.75
C PRO A 519 -23.31 16.45 -10.51
N HIS A 520 -22.31 15.93 -9.81
CA HIS A 520 -21.22 15.15 -10.39
C HIS A 520 -21.52 13.64 -10.43
N LEU A 521 -22.29 13.13 -9.48
CA LEU A 521 -22.64 11.71 -9.37
C LEU A 521 -23.83 11.32 -10.23
N LEU A 522 -24.88 12.14 -10.18
CA LEU A 522 -26.18 11.88 -10.80
C LEU A 522 -26.10 11.64 -12.32
N PRO A 523 -25.39 12.46 -13.14
CA PRO A 523 -25.39 12.28 -14.59
C PRO A 523 -24.83 10.92 -15.05
N ASN A 524 -23.85 10.37 -14.33
CA ASN A 524 -23.30 9.06 -14.65
C ASN A 524 -24.31 7.95 -14.39
N TRP A 525 -24.99 8.00 -13.23
CA TRP A 525 -25.99 7.00 -12.86
C TRP A 525 -27.26 7.12 -13.71
N ASP A 526 -27.71 8.33 -13.98
CA ASP A 526 -28.83 8.58 -14.86
C ASP A 526 -28.61 7.98 -16.25
N ARG A 527 -27.44 8.21 -16.86
CA ARG A 527 -27.07 7.61 -18.14
C ARG A 527 -27.09 6.09 -18.11
N ARG A 528 -26.51 5.47 -17.06
CA ARG A 528 -26.44 4.00 -16.91
C ARG A 528 -27.83 3.38 -16.78
N LEU A 529 -28.67 3.99 -15.97
CA LEU A 529 -30.06 3.55 -15.77
C LEU A 529 -30.92 3.74 -17.02
N ARG A 530 -30.83 4.89 -17.71
CA ARG A 530 -31.54 5.11 -18.98
C ARG A 530 -31.10 4.15 -20.08
N ASN A 531 -29.80 3.80 -20.13
CA ASN A 531 -29.31 2.79 -21.09
C ASN A 531 -29.93 1.42 -20.84
N LEU A 532 -30.10 1.01 -19.59
CA LEU A 532 -30.77 -0.25 -19.25
C LEU A 532 -32.27 -0.18 -19.50
N LEU A 533 -32.95 0.84 -18.96
CA LEU A 533 -34.41 0.97 -19.05
C LEU A 533 -34.90 1.24 -20.48
N GLY A 534 -34.07 1.85 -21.33
CA GLY A 534 -34.35 2.09 -22.75
C GLY A 534 -33.86 1.00 -23.70
N ALA A 535 -33.29 -0.08 -23.20
CA ALA A 535 -32.72 -1.13 -24.05
C ALA A 535 -33.79 -1.93 -24.79
N MET A 536 -33.69 -1.94 -26.11
CA MET A 536 -34.53 -2.74 -27.00
C MET A 536 -33.82 -3.98 -27.54
N THR A 537 -32.47 -4.05 -27.39
CA THR A 537 -31.64 -5.16 -27.82
C THR A 537 -30.67 -5.55 -26.72
N PHE A 538 -30.33 -6.82 -26.61
CA PHE A 538 -29.53 -7.40 -25.54
C PHE A 538 -28.40 -8.25 -26.11
N PRO A 539 -27.36 -7.65 -26.73
CA PRO A 539 -26.27 -8.41 -27.34
C PRO A 539 -25.49 -9.18 -26.29
N PRO A 540 -25.10 -10.45 -26.56
CA PRO A 540 -24.28 -11.22 -25.65
C PRO A 540 -22.87 -10.66 -25.59
N LYS A 541 -22.31 -10.56 -24.37
CA LYS A 541 -20.88 -10.28 -24.11
C LYS A 541 -20.22 -11.53 -23.51
N ALA A 542 -20.37 -12.65 -24.20
CA ALA A 542 -19.88 -13.93 -23.73
C ALA A 542 -18.33 -13.97 -23.77
N ASN A 543 -17.73 -14.23 -22.64
CA ASN A 543 -16.29 -14.49 -22.47
C ASN A 543 -16.08 -15.34 -21.20
N ARG A 544 -14.88 -15.89 -21.01
CA ARG A 544 -14.56 -16.75 -19.85
C ARG A 544 -14.86 -16.07 -18.51
N GLY A 545 -14.58 -14.78 -18.34
CA GLY A 545 -14.84 -14.01 -17.11
C GLY A 545 -16.34 -13.87 -16.83
N ASN A 546 -17.12 -13.39 -17.80
CA ASN A 546 -18.55 -13.16 -17.67
C ASN A 546 -19.36 -14.46 -17.53
N CYS A 547 -18.92 -15.55 -18.18
CA CYS A 547 -19.62 -16.82 -18.17
C CYS A 547 -19.28 -17.71 -16.98
N ARG A 548 -18.16 -17.47 -16.29
CA ARG A 548 -17.67 -18.30 -15.18
C ARG A 548 -18.68 -18.50 -14.07
N PHE A 549 -19.35 -17.41 -13.67
CA PHE A 549 -20.31 -17.38 -12.56
C PHE A 549 -21.71 -16.93 -13.01
N CYS A 550 -22.02 -17.08 -14.29
CA CYS A 550 -23.31 -16.70 -14.85
C CYS A 550 -24.37 -17.76 -14.54
N ASP A 551 -25.51 -17.34 -13.98
CA ASP A 551 -26.65 -18.21 -13.63
C ASP A 551 -27.22 -18.99 -14.82
N PHE A 552 -26.95 -18.55 -16.04
CA PHE A 552 -27.39 -19.16 -17.29
C PHE A 552 -26.25 -19.80 -18.10
N GLY A 553 -25.04 -19.80 -17.52
CA GLY A 553 -23.82 -20.34 -18.13
C GLY A 553 -23.71 -21.85 -18.00
N LEU A 554 -22.64 -22.41 -18.62
CA LEU A 554 -22.39 -23.86 -18.66
C LEU A 554 -21.71 -24.40 -17.39
N ASN A 555 -21.06 -23.55 -16.57
CA ASN A 555 -20.22 -24.01 -15.45
C ASN A 555 -21.01 -24.17 -14.15
N VAL A 556 -21.69 -23.12 -13.72
CA VAL A 556 -22.43 -23.07 -12.44
C VAL A 556 -23.91 -22.75 -12.63
N GLY A 557 -24.32 -22.44 -13.87
CA GLY A 557 -25.66 -22.03 -14.21
C GLY A 557 -26.50 -23.16 -14.80
N THR A 558 -27.69 -22.77 -15.30
CA THR A 558 -28.69 -23.68 -15.89
C THR A 558 -28.30 -24.18 -17.29
N GLY A 559 -27.26 -23.62 -17.95
CA GLY A 559 -26.93 -23.89 -19.35
C GLY A 559 -27.89 -23.27 -20.36
N ALA A 560 -28.84 -22.44 -19.95
CA ALA A 560 -29.85 -21.85 -20.81
C ALA A 560 -29.33 -20.81 -21.82
N CYS A 561 -28.09 -20.28 -21.61
CA CYS A 561 -27.49 -19.31 -22.50
C CYS A 561 -26.84 -20.00 -23.74
N PRO A 562 -27.35 -19.78 -24.99
CA PRO A 562 -26.77 -20.38 -26.18
C PRO A 562 -25.38 -19.82 -26.56
N TYR A 563 -24.99 -18.71 -25.97
CA TYR A 563 -23.70 -18.04 -26.19
C TYR A 563 -22.69 -18.33 -25.09
N ALA A 564 -23.00 -19.20 -24.13
CA ALA A 564 -22.14 -19.46 -23.00
C ALA A 564 -20.80 -20.07 -23.44
N VAL A 565 -19.70 -19.55 -22.89
CA VAL A 565 -18.34 -20.03 -23.12
C VAL A 565 -17.94 -20.93 -21.94
N PRO A 566 -17.49 -22.17 -22.17
CA PRO A 566 -17.00 -23.04 -21.09
C PRO A 566 -15.73 -22.46 -20.45
N TYR A 567 -15.56 -22.73 -19.16
CA TYR A 567 -14.37 -22.36 -18.40
C TYR A 567 -13.51 -23.63 -18.26
N GLU A 568 -12.58 -23.83 -19.18
CA GLU A 568 -11.49 -24.82 -19.08
C GLU A 568 -10.17 -24.13 -18.72
#